data_3f4f03cd2cd78d0111144a0573d613a9
#
_entry.id   3f4f03cd2cd78d0111144a0573d613a9
#
_cell.length_a   1.000
_cell.length_b   1.000
_cell.length_c   1.000
_cell.angle_alpha   90.00
_cell.angle_beta   90.00
_cell.angle_gamma   90.00
#
_symmetry.space_group_name_H-M   'P 1'
#
loop_
_entity.id
_entity.type
_entity.pdbx_description
1 polymer ?
#
loop_
_entity_poly.entity_id
_entity_poly.type
_entity_poly.pdbx_seq_one_letter_code
_entity_poly.pdbx_strand_id
1 'polypeptide(L)'
;MLFRSRISKQTIRFHTGVNVETLHSLLSKQVYAGLCFADTSCVTCPEEKISAEAEAISETFIFTLPEIRGLLATDVEATFNGDPAAQNLGEVIFCYPGFRAIGNYRIAHQLYKLGVPYIPRMITEMAHSETGIDIHPGAKIGHHF
;
A
#
# COMPACT_ATOMS: atom_id res chain seq x y z
N MET A 1 18.60 25.39 -11.95
CA MET A 1 19.13 24.29 -12.82
C MET A 1 19.90 23.31 -11.94
N LEU A 2 19.23 22.56 -11.09
CA LEU A 2 19.87 21.68 -10.12
C LEU A 2 19.02 20.41 -9.97
N PHE A 3 19.69 19.26 -10.05
CA PHE A 3 19.21 17.91 -9.77
C PHE A 3 18.36 17.20 -10.84
N ARG A 4 18.85 17.13 -12.09
CA ARG A 4 18.72 15.89 -12.87
C ARG A 4 19.98 15.06 -12.67
N SER A 5 20.18 14.48 -11.49
CA SER A 5 21.06 13.32 -11.38
C SER A 5 20.41 12.21 -12.22
N ARG A 6 21.05 11.83 -13.32
CA ARG A 6 20.63 10.67 -14.12
C ARG A 6 20.89 9.43 -13.25
N ILE A 7 19.91 9.05 -12.44
CA ILE A 7 19.98 7.80 -11.70
C ILE A 7 20.06 6.69 -12.75
N SER A 8 21.10 5.88 -12.72
CA SER A 8 21.26 4.78 -13.67
C SER A 8 20.19 3.72 -13.42
N LYS A 9 19.82 2.95 -14.47
CA LYS A 9 18.89 1.81 -14.32
C LYS A 9 19.39 0.81 -13.28
N GLN A 10 20.70 0.63 -13.16
CA GLN A 10 21.31 -0.26 -12.17
C GLN A 10 21.14 0.27 -10.75
N THR A 11 21.32 1.57 -10.54
CA THR A 11 21.08 2.23 -9.25
C THR A 11 19.62 2.11 -8.81
N ILE A 12 18.67 2.32 -9.75
CA ILE A 12 17.24 2.16 -9.47
C ILE A 12 16.94 0.72 -9.04
N ARG A 13 17.45 -0.28 -9.77
CA ARG A 13 17.23 -1.71 -9.42
C ARG A 13 17.77 -2.05 -8.04
N PHE A 14 18.97 -1.55 -7.71
CA PHE A 14 19.58 -1.77 -6.40
C PHE A 14 18.72 -1.18 -5.28
N HIS A 15 18.34 0.09 -5.39
CA HIS A 15 17.49 0.74 -4.38
C HIS A 15 16.10 0.10 -4.29
N THR A 16 15.52 -0.32 -5.41
CA THR A 16 14.25 -1.04 -5.40
C THR A 16 14.38 -2.34 -4.62
N GLY A 17 15.44 -3.12 -4.84
CA GLY A 17 15.69 -4.37 -4.12
C GLY A 17 15.80 -4.14 -2.61
N VAL A 18 16.63 -3.18 -2.20
CA VAL A 18 16.80 -2.83 -0.78
C VAL A 18 15.48 -2.36 -0.14
N ASN A 19 14.71 -1.54 -0.85
CA ASN A 19 13.42 -1.05 -0.34
C ASN A 19 12.38 -2.17 -0.23
N VAL A 20 12.36 -3.12 -1.17
CA VAL A 20 11.45 -4.29 -1.13
C VAL A 20 11.80 -5.19 0.05
N GLU A 21 13.08 -5.45 0.29
CA GLU A 21 13.54 -6.24 1.44
C GLU A 21 13.18 -5.55 2.77
N THR A 22 13.41 -4.25 2.86
CA THR A 22 13.04 -3.45 4.03
C THR A 22 11.53 -3.49 4.27
N LEU A 23 10.74 -3.32 3.20
CA LEU A 23 9.28 -3.40 3.28
C LEU A 23 8.84 -4.77 3.77
N HIS A 24 9.39 -5.86 3.23
CA HIS A 24 9.08 -7.22 3.67
C HIS A 24 9.33 -7.39 5.17
N SER A 25 10.52 -7.02 5.63
CA SER A 25 10.89 -7.14 7.05
C SER A 25 9.98 -6.34 7.97
N LEU A 26 9.63 -5.09 7.58
CA LEU A 26 8.75 -4.25 8.39
C LEU A 26 7.30 -4.75 8.36
N LEU A 27 6.80 -5.14 7.20
CA LEU A 27 5.43 -5.63 7.03
C LEU A 27 5.23 -6.93 7.80
N SER A 28 6.15 -7.89 7.70
CA SER A 28 6.07 -9.16 8.42
C SER A 28 5.95 -8.96 9.94
N LYS A 29 6.71 -8.01 10.51
CA LYS A 29 6.63 -7.67 11.93
C LYS A 29 5.27 -7.07 12.31
N GLN A 30 4.71 -6.20 11.46
CA GLN A 30 3.41 -5.58 11.72
C GLN A 30 2.27 -6.58 11.57
N VAL A 31 2.32 -7.43 10.52
CA VAL A 31 1.32 -8.49 10.32
C VAL A 31 1.38 -9.49 11.47
N TYR A 32 2.57 -9.90 11.89
CA TYR A 32 2.74 -10.75 13.07
C TYR A 32 2.09 -10.15 14.32
N ALA A 33 2.38 -8.89 14.61
CA ALA A 33 1.78 -8.19 15.76
C ALA A 33 0.24 -8.11 15.66
N GLY A 34 -0.29 -7.84 14.46
CA GLY A 34 -1.73 -7.82 14.19
C GLY A 34 -2.38 -9.18 14.40
N LEU A 35 -1.77 -10.26 13.91
CA LEU A 35 -2.25 -11.63 14.08
C LEU A 35 -2.25 -12.03 15.57
N CYS A 36 -1.15 -11.77 16.31
CA CYS A 36 -1.07 -12.03 17.74
C CYS A 36 -2.15 -11.26 18.52
N PHE A 37 -2.40 -10.01 18.17
CA PHE A 37 -3.40 -9.18 18.85
C PHE A 37 -4.84 -9.65 18.56
N ALA A 38 -5.09 -10.17 17.36
CA ALA A 38 -6.42 -10.66 16.97
C ALA A 38 -6.77 -12.01 17.60
N ASP A 39 -5.77 -12.82 17.90
CA ASP A 39 -5.97 -14.15 18.49
C ASP A 39 -6.08 -14.07 20.01
N THR A 40 -7.26 -13.69 20.50
CA THR A 40 -7.58 -13.64 21.94
C THR A 40 -7.70 -15.01 22.61
N SER A 41 -7.73 -16.09 21.83
CA SER A 41 -7.88 -17.46 22.33
C SER A 41 -6.55 -18.18 22.57
N CYS A 42 -5.45 -17.61 22.06
CA CYS A 42 -4.18 -18.29 22.06
C CYS A 42 -3.31 -17.96 23.29
N VAL A 43 -3.54 -18.67 24.38
CA VAL A 43 -2.58 -18.71 25.50
C VAL A 43 -1.31 -19.49 25.12
N THR A 44 -1.32 -20.24 24.00
CA THR A 44 -0.26 -21.19 23.61
C THR A 44 -0.06 -21.32 22.10
N CYS A 45 -0.34 -20.28 21.29
CA CYS A 45 -0.02 -20.37 19.86
C CYS A 45 1.50 -20.50 19.66
N PRO A 46 1.94 -21.49 18.86
CA PRO A 46 3.36 -21.60 18.54
C PRO A 46 3.79 -20.32 17.81
N GLU A 47 4.67 -19.55 18.42
CA GLU A 47 5.22 -18.31 17.87
C GLU A 47 5.75 -18.51 16.44
N GLU A 48 6.36 -19.66 16.19
CA GLU A 48 6.88 -20.05 14.88
C GLU A 48 5.79 -20.13 13.80
N LYS A 49 4.58 -20.59 14.14
CA LYS A 49 3.48 -20.71 13.17
C LYS A 49 2.95 -19.35 12.74
N ILE A 50 2.74 -18.44 13.71
CA ILE A 50 2.25 -17.08 13.42
C ILE A 50 3.32 -16.29 12.64
N SER A 51 4.60 -16.47 12.99
CA SER A 51 5.71 -15.86 12.25
C SER A 51 5.75 -16.31 10.80
N ALA A 52 5.66 -17.62 10.55
CA ALA A 52 5.63 -18.16 9.19
C ALA A 52 4.41 -17.67 8.38
N GLU A 53 3.25 -17.55 9.01
CA GLU A 53 2.04 -17.00 8.39
C GLU A 53 2.22 -15.52 8.03
N ALA A 54 2.78 -14.71 8.93
CA ALA A 54 3.04 -13.30 8.71
C ALA A 54 4.05 -13.08 7.56
N GLU A 55 5.08 -13.92 7.47
CA GLU A 55 6.04 -13.90 6.37
C GLU A 55 5.38 -14.24 5.03
N ALA A 56 4.59 -15.30 4.98
CA ALA A 56 3.88 -15.72 3.76
C ALA A 56 2.89 -14.67 3.26
N ILE A 57 2.14 -14.03 4.18
CA ILE A 57 1.24 -12.93 3.84
C ILE A 57 2.03 -11.75 3.28
N SER A 58 3.14 -11.38 3.91
CA SER A 58 3.97 -10.24 3.49
C SER A 58 4.63 -10.49 2.13
N GLU A 59 5.12 -11.69 1.89
CA GLU A 59 5.64 -12.09 0.58
C GLU A 59 4.54 -12.01 -0.49
N THR A 60 3.37 -12.57 -0.23
CA THR A 60 2.23 -12.53 -1.15
C THR A 60 1.83 -11.08 -1.46
N PHE A 61 1.78 -10.21 -0.44
CA PHE A 61 1.49 -8.80 -0.64
C PHE A 61 2.51 -8.13 -1.57
N ILE A 62 3.81 -8.36 -1.38
CA ILE A 62 4.86 -7.79 -2.23
C ILE A 62 4.68 -8.18 -3.70
N PHE A 63 4.31 -9.41 -3.98
CA PHE A 63 4.03 -9.85 -5.35
C PHE A 63 2.83 -9.14 -5.99
N THR A 64 1.96 -8.51 -5.21
CA THR A 64 0.83 -7.71 -5.74
C THR A 64 1.19 -6.25 -6.04
N LEU A 65 2.36 -5.75 -5.61
CA LEU A 65 2.75 -4.36 -5.83
C LEU A 65 2.74 -3.92 -7.31
N PRO A 66 3.16 -4.75 -8.28
CA PRO A 66 3.05 -4.38 -9.69
C PRO A 66 1.60 -4.18 -10.16
N GLU A 67 0.66 -4.98 -9.66
CA GLU A 67 -0.77 -4.84 -9.96
C GLU A 67 -1.33 -3.55 -9.33
N ILE A 68 -1.04 -3.31 -8.05
CA ILE A 68 -1.43 -2.08 -7.35
C ILE A 68 -0.92 -0.85 -8.11
N ARG A 69 0.34 -0.88 -8.55
CA ARG A 69 0.91 0.20 -9.36
C ARG A 69 0.16 0.40 -10.67
N GLY A 70 -0.25 -0.69 -11.34
CA GLY A 70 -1.05 -0.63 -12.56
C GLY A 70 -2.40 0.05 -12.33
N LEU A 71 -3.10 -0.32 -11.26
CA LEU A 71 -4.35 0.31 -10.85
C LEU A 71 -4.17 1.81 -10.56
N LEU A 72 -3.15 2.17 -9.78
CA LEU A 72 -2.83 3.57 -9.48
C LEU A 72 -2.51 4.38 -10.74
N ALA A 73 -1.87 3.80 -11.73
CA ALA A 73 -1.62 4.48 -13.01
C ALA A 73 -2.94 4.84 -13.72
N THR A 74 -3.91 3.93 -13.72
CA THR A 74 -5.25 4.22 -14.31
C THR A 74 -6.02 5.27 -13.52
N ASP A 75 -5.86 5.32 -12.19
CA ASP A 75 -6.50 6.33 -11.34
C ASP A 75 -5.90 7.73 -11.56
N VAL A 76 -4.57 7.82 -11.74
CA VAL A 76 -3.91 9.08 -12.11
C VAL A 76 -4.41 9.60 -13.45
N GLU A 77 -4.53 8.72 -14.45
CA GLU A 77 -5.03 9.08 -15.76
C GLU A 77 -6.49 9.58 -15.71
N ALA A 78 -7.34 8.88 -14.94
CA ALA A 78 -8.74 9.28 -14.76
C ALA A 78 -8.85 10.65 -14.09
N THR A 79 -8.12 10.87 -13.03
CA THR A 79 -8.09 12.14 -12.32
C THR A 79 -7.58 13.27 -13.20
N PHE A 80 -6.49 13.06 -13.93
CA PHE A 80 -5.91 14.05 -14.84
C PHE A 80 -6.87 14.41 -15.98
N ASN A 81 -7.54 13.43 -16.55
CA ASN A 81 -8.49 13.66 -17.64
C ASN A 81 -9.81 14.28 -17.16
N GLY A 82 -10.16 14.08 -15.89
CA GLY A 82 -11.38 14.60 -15.27
C GLY A 82 -11.25 16.03 -14.74
N ASP A 83 -10.05 16.53 -14.52
CA ASP A 83 -9.79 17.86 -13.97
C ASP A 83 -9.07 18.77 -14.97
N PRO A 84 -9.78 19.74 -15.58
CA PRO A 84 -9.17 20.69 -16.53
C PRO A 84 -8.09 21.58 -15.89
N ALA A 85 -8.04 21.70 -14.56
CA ALA A 85 -7.05 22.49 -13.83
C ALA A 85 -5.72 21.74 -13.64
N ALA A 86 -5.70 20.43 -13.77
CA ALA A 86 -4.50 19.62 -13.60
C ALA A 86 -3.48 19.90 -14.71
N GLN A 87 -2.28 20.34 -14.34
CA GLN A 87 -1.24 20.72 -15.28
C GLN A 87 -0.46 19.52 -15.84
N ASN A 88 -0.29 18.48 -15.04
CA ASN A 88 0.43 17.25 -15.42
C ASN A 88 0.15 16.11 -14.43
N LEU A 89 0.49 14.88 -14.83
CA LEU A 89 0.31 13.68 -13.99
C LEU A 89 1.07 13.75 -12.65
N GLY A 90 2.21 14.43 -12.61
CA GLY A 90 3.00 14.60 -11.38
C GLY A 90 2.25 15.42 -10.33
N GLU A 91 1.52 16.46 -10.75
CA GLU A 91 0.69 17.25 -9.85
C GLU A 91 -0.41 16.39 -9.21
N VAL A 92 -1.08 15.55 -9.98
CA VAL A 92 -2.07 14.61 -9.47
C VAL A 92 -1.46 13.68 -8.42
N ILE A 93 -0.28 13.11 -8.71
CA ILE A 93 0.38 12.15 -7.81
C ILE A 93 0.80 12.80 -6.48
N PHE A 94 1.34 14.01 -6.52
CA PHE A 94 1.98 14.62 -5.35
C PHE A 94 1.10 15.60 -4.59
N CYS A 95 0.06 16.15 -5.23
CA CYS A 95 -0.72 17.25 -4.64
C CYS A 95 -2.19 16.89 -4.38
N TYR A 96 -2.76 15.91 -5.08
CA TYR A 96 -4.19 15.64 -4.98
C TYR A 96 -4.53 14.73 -3.78
N PRO A 97 -5.36 15.19 -2.84
CA PRO A 97 -5.78 14.37 -1.70
C PRO A 97 -6.57 13.13 -2.12
N GLY A 98 -7.35 13.22 -3.19
CA GLY A 98 -8.08 12.07 -3.76
C GLY A 98 -7.15 10.94 -4.18
N PHE A 99 -6.03 11.26 -4.84
CA PHE A 99 -5.05 10.26 -5.23
C PHE A 99 -4.34 9.65 -4.02
N ARG A 100 -4.08 10.42 -2.96
CA ARG A 100 -3.54 9.91 -1.70
C ARG A 100 -4.51 8.95 -1.02
N ALA A 101 -5.80 9.28 -0.99
CA ALA A 101 -6.83 8.42 -0.41
C ALA A 101 -6.97 7.09 -1.15
N ILE A 102 -7.08 7.13 -2.48
CA ILE A 102 -7.20 5.91 -3.30
C ILE A 102 -5.93 5.04 -3.23
N GLY A 103 -4.75 5.66 -3.16
CA GLY A 103 -3.49 4.95 -3.01
C GLY A 103 -3.42 4.14 -1.71
N ASN A 104 -3.76 4.76 -0.59
CA ASN A 104 -3.85 4.08 0.70
C ASN A 104 -4.93 2.98 0.70
N TYR A 105 -6.10 3.27 0.10
CA TYR A 105 -7.17 2.27 -0.05
C TYR A 105 -6.70 1.05 -0.83
N ARG A 106 -6.02 1.18 -1.97
CA ARG A 106 -5.58 0.03 -2.78
C ARG A 106 -4.59 -0.86 -2.02
N ILE A 107 -3.68 -0.26 -1.25
CA ILE A 107 -2.77 -0.97 -0.35
C ILE A 107 -3.58 -1.69 0.75
N ALA A 108 -4.45 -0.97 1.44
CA ALA A 108 -5.28 -1.51 2.51
C ALA A 108 -6.23 -2.62 2.02
N HIS A 109 -6.83 -2.44 0.85
CA HIS A 109 -7.71 -3.44 0.24
C HIS A 109 -6.99 -4.76 -0.03
N GLN A 110 -5.76 -4.71 -0.51
CA GLN A 110 -4.98 -5.92 -0.75
C GLN A 110 -4.63 -6.64 0.55
N LEU A 111 -4.20 -5.92 1.58
CA LEU A 111 -3.97 -6.50 2.91
C LEU A 111 -5.27 -7.07 3.52
N TYR A 112 -6.41 -6.38 3.30
CA TYR A 112 -7.72 -6.86 3.73
C TYR A 112 -8.10 -8.19 3.04
N LYS A 113 -7.84 -8.32 1.75
CA LYS A 113 -8.06 -9.57 0.99
C LYS A 113 -7.18 -10.72 1.49
N LEU A 114 -5.99 -10.41 1.98
CA LEU A 114 -5.06 -11.39 2.58
C LEU A 114 -5.43 -11.75 4.04
N GLY A 115 -6.51 -11.20 4.56
CA GLY A 115 -7.00 -11.52 5.91
C GLY A 115 -6.22 -10.84 7.04
N VAL A 116 -5.40 -9.82 6.74
CA VAL A 116 -4.65 -9.10 7.77
C VAL A 116 -5.60 -8.34 8.69
N PRO A 117 -5.57 -8.59 10.01
CA PRO A 117 -6.46 -7.90 10.94
C PRO A 117 -5.97 -6.47 11.22
N TYR A 118 -6.88 -5.56 11.51
CA TYR A 118 -6.68 -4.17 11.95
C TYR A 118 -5.88 -3.27 11.01
N ILE A 119 -4.72 -3.69 10.48
CA ILE A 119 -3.80 -2.88 9.68
C ILE A 119 -4.50 -2.25 8.46
N PRO A 120 -5.33 -2.96 7.68
CA PRO A 120 -6.06 -2.34 6.56
C PRO A 120 -6.92 -1.15 7.01
N ARG A 121 -7.61 -1.29 8.14
CA ARG A 121 -8.44 -0.20 8.68
C ARG A 121 -7.60 0.95 9.19
N MET A 122 -6.48 0.66 9.86
CA MET A 122 -5.56 1.71 10.33
C MET A 122 -5.02 2.55 9.16
N ILE A 123 -4.67 1.93 8.03
CA ILE A 123 -4.20 2.63 6.83
C ILE A 123 -5.30 3.54 6.27
N THR A 124 -6.54 3.07 6.17
CA THR A 124 -7.64 3.90 5.65
C THR A 124 -8.04 5.01 6.60
N GLU A 125 -7.99 4.81 7.92
CA GLU A 125 -8.21 5.87 8.92
C GLU A 125 -7.12 6.96 8.88
N MET A 126 -5.86 6.57 8.68
CA MET A 126 -4.77 7.54 8.46
C MET A 126 -5.06 8.39 7.21
N ALA A 127 -5.44 7.75 6.11
CA ALA A 127 -5.79 8.45 4.88
C ALA A 127 -6.99 9.39 5.08
N HIS A 128 -8.02 8.94 5.80
CA HIS A 128 -9.18 9.75 6.15
C HIS A 128 -8.78 10.99 6.96
N SER A 129 -7.94 10.82 7.99
CA SER A 129 -7.50 11.94 8.82
C SER A 129 -6.68 12.99 8.04
N GLU A 130 -5.94 12.58 7.01
CA GLU A 130 -5.10 13.46 6.20
C GLU A 130 -5.87 14.12 5.05
N THR A 131 -6.87 13.46 4.50
CA THR A 131 -7.53 13.87 3.24
C THR A 131 -9.00 14.27 3.42
N GLY A 132 -9.61 13.88 4.52
CA GLY A 132 -11.07 13.98 4.73
C GLY A 132 -11.88 12.93 3.95
N ILE A 133 -11.23 12.02 3.23
CA ILE A 133 -11.87 11.00 2.38
C ILE A 133 -11.81 9.66 3.09
N ASP A 134 -12.99 9.11 3.44
CA ASP A 134 -13.12 7.79 4.08
C ASP A 134 -13.47 6.73 3.04
N ILE A 135 -12.59 5.74 2.86
CA ILE A 135 -12.81 4.59 1.99
C ILE A 135 -12.56 3.33 2.82
N HIS A 136 -13.60 2.53 3.05
CA HIS A 136 -13.45 1.27 3.77
C HIS A 136 -12.57 0.29 2.99
N PRO A 137 -11.62 -0.45 3.62
CA PRO A 137 -10.72 -1.35 2.91
C PRO A 137 -11.44 -2.50 2.20
N GLY A 138 -12.64 -2.87 2.62
CA GLY A 138 -13.49 -3.87 1.97
C GLY A 138 -14.30 -3.35 0.78
N ALA A 139 -14.25 -2.06 0.44
CA ALA A 139 -14.92 -1.51 -0.74
C ALA A 139 -14.39 -2.15 -2.03
N LYS A 140 -15.20 -2.21 -3.06
CA LYS A 140 -14.83 -2.76 -4.38
C LYS A 140 -14.77 -1.63 -5.40
N ILE A 141 -13.58 -1.14 -5.65
CA ILE A 141 -13.32 -0.03 -6.58
C ILE A 141 -12.54 -0.58 -7.79
N GLY A 142 -13.07 -0.36 -8.98
CA GLY A 142 -12.47 -0.78 -10.24
C GLY A 142 -11.28 0.08 -10.67
N HIS A 143 -10.98 0.04 -11.96
CA HIS A 143 -9.97 0.87 -12.61
C HIS A 143 -10.53 2.27 -12.90
N HIS A 144 -9.65 3.25 -13.12
CA HIS A 144 -10.01 4.62 -13.55
C HIS A 144 -10.97 5.31 -12.55
N PHE A 145 -10.62 5.26 -11.30
CA PHE A 145 -11.39 5.92 -10.23
C PHE A 145 -10.91 7.36 -9.99
#